data_39d3af4dd509b743edbde4f12720d487
#
_entry.id   39d3af4dd509b743edbde4f12720d487
#
_cell.length_a   1.000
_cell.length_b   1.000
_cell.length_c   1.000
_cell.angle_alpha   90.00
_cell.angle_beta   90.00
_cell.angle_gamma   90.00
#
_symmetry.space_group_name_H-M   'P 1'
#
loop_
_entity.id
_entity.type
_entity.pdbx_description
1 polymer ?
#
loop_
_entity_poly.entity_id
_entity_poly.type
_entity_poly.pdbx_seq_one_letter_code
_entity_poly.pdbx_strand_id
1 'polypeptide(L)'
;MAASLATARAMHMRNLGQSSLRVSEACLGTMTWGVQNDQRDADAQIDLAREHGVNFIDTAEMYPVPTFADRWRAGATEEILGDYLDRHKAARDELVIATKVTGYMPRSAVAAARTTPPTSPAPDCRLDAASVKAACDASLRRLKTDRVDLLQLHWPDRYVPLFGDTVYQHKKRDDEVPIEETAEALRDLADAGKIRAFGLSNETPFGVARWHQACEALGTSDGLASIQNSYSLVDRRFDADLAEACDRCGGIGLLPWSVLGGGLLSGKYRDGGGASATSRFIKYPKYMARWCPDTASPETLAASEDYCRLAEEVGTTPADLAIAFVRTRRFLDAGSVIVGATDLDQLDANLAPFGEPARLDDEVLAAIDAIHKRSRDPSCRL
;
A
#
# COMPACT_ATOMS: atom_id res chain seq x y z
N MET A 1 30.00 27.77 14.58
CA MET A 1 29.83 26.33 14.76
C MET A 1 29.38 25.79 13.41
N ALA A 2 30.24 25.08 12.69
CA ALA A 2 29.89 24.46 11.42
C ALA A 2 29.02 23.19 11.73
N ALA A 3 27.74 23.23 11.37
CA ALA A 3 26.93 22.05 11.38
C ALA A 3 27.55 21.07 10.36
N SER A 4 27.95 19.92 10.84
CA SER A 4 28.36 18.79 10.02
C SER A 4 27.16 18.42 9.12
N LEU A 5 27.25 18.72 7.85
CA LEU A 5 26.41 18.10 6.83
C LEU A 5 26.77 16.60 6.84
N ALA A 6 26.07 15.83 7.66
CA ALA A 6 26.03 14.38 7.47
C ALA A 6 25.55 14.16 6.05
N THR A 7 26.41 13.61 5.20
CA THR A 7 26.02 13.17 3.86
C THR A 7 24.85 12.20 4.04
N ALA A 8 23.62 12.67 3.78
CA ALA A 8 22.46 11.78 3.74
C ALA A 8 22.81 10.62 2.81
N ARG A 9 22.81 9.40 3.32
CA ARG A 9 23.01 8.22 2.47
C ARG A 9 21.84 8.17 1.49
N ALA A 10 22.18 7.93 0.22
CA ALA A 10 21.17 7.85 -0.82
C ALA A 10 20.17 6.71 -0.53
N MET A 11 18.88 7.00 -0.69
CA MET A 11 17.79 6.01 -0.63
C MET A 11 18.18 4.76 -1.45
N HIS A 12 18.03 3.58 -0.84
CA HIS A 12 18.34 2.33 -1.54
C HIS A 12 17.34 2.08 -2.67
N MET A 13 17.86 1.79 -3.87
CA MET A 13 17.06 1.53 -5.07
C MET A 13 17.13 0.06 -5.45
N ARG A 14 15.99 -0.53 -5.80
CA ARG A 14 15.86 -1.95 -6.15
C ARG A 14 14.92 -2.16 -7.34
N ASN A 15 15.00 -3.31 -7.98
CA ASN A 15 14.00 -3.70 -8.97
C ASN A 15 12.74 -4.16 -8.25
N LEU A 16 11.57 -3.81 -8.77
CA LEU A 16 10.30 -4.29 -8.26
C LEU A 16 9.98 -5.66 -8.89
N GLY A 17 10.05 -6.71 -8.08
CA GLY A 17 9.94 -8.08 -8.58
C GLY A 17 10.97 -8.35 -9.68
N GLN A 18 10.52 -9.01 -10.74
CA GLN A 18 11.32 -9.26 -11.94
C GLN A 18 11.17 -8.17 -13.02
N SER A 19 10.39 -7.12 -12.75
CA SER A 19 10.14 -6.06 -13.71
C SER A 19 11.35 -5.13 -13.89
N SER A 20 11.33 -4.33 -14.95
CA SER A 20 12.32 -3.27 -15.19
C SER A 20 12.13 -2.02 -14.33
N LEU A 21 11.13 -2.00 -13.44
CA LEU A 21 10.86 -0.84 -12.60
C LEU A 21 11.91 -0.73 -11.48
N ARG A 22 12.67 0.37 -11.49
CA ARG A 22 13.61 0.73 -10.43
C ARG A 22 12.90 1.62 -9.42
N VAL A 23 12.66 1.10 -8.22
CA VAL A 23 11.92 1.79 -7.16
C VAL A 23 12.79 2.03 -5.94
N SER A 24 12.51 3.12 -5.22
CA SER A 24 13.08 3.37 -3.90
C SER A 24 12.58 2.34 -2.88
N GLU A 25 13.37 2.04 -1.87
CA GLU A 25 13.01 1.13 -0.77
C GLU A 25 11.77 1.61 -0.02
N ALA A 26 11.56 2.94 0.08
CA ALA A 26 10.32 3.54 0.55
C ALA A 26 9.41 3.94 -0.63
N CYS A 27 8.10 3.77 -0.47
CA CYS A 27 7.06 4.22 -1.37
C CYS A 27 6.14 5.21 -0.66
N LEU A 28 5.87 6.38 -1.26
CA LEU A 28 4.96 7.36 -0.70
C LEU A 28 3.50 6.93 -0.90
N GLY A 29 2.80 6.61 0.18
CA GLY A 29 1.38 6.29 0.18
C GLY A 29 0.52 7.55 0.29
N THR A 30 -0.48 7.69 -0.58
CA THR A 30 -1.23 8.94 -0.77
C THR A 30 -2.68 8.89 -0.30
N MET A 31 -3.12 7.84 0.35
CA MET A 31 -4.54 7.56 0.62
C MET A 31 -5.29 8.61 1.45
N THR A 32 -4.59 9.58 2.04
CA THR A 32 -5.18 10.65 2.86
C THR A 32 -5.47 11.94 2.08
N TRP A 33 -4.92 12.08 0.86
CA TRP A 33 -5.04 13.30 0.07
C TRP A 33 -6.43 13.47 -0.53
N GLY A 34 -7.06 14.60 -0.22
CA GLY A 34 -8.45 14.92 -0.56
C GLY A 34 -9.43 14.81 0.60
N VAL A 35 -9.03 14.13 1.71
CA VAL A 35 -9.84 14.00 2.93
C VAL A 35 -9.14 14.61 4.15
N GLN A 36 -7.88 14.22 4.42
CA GLN A 36 -7.10 14.75 5.54
C GLN A 36 -6.09 15.80 5.10
N ASN A 37 -5.57 15.68 3.89
CA ASN A 37 -4.59 16.58 3.29
C ASN A 37 -5.18 17.23 2.04
N ASP A 38 -4.87 18.49 1.81
CA ASP A 38 -5.23 19.22 0.60
C ASP A 38 -4.10 19.17 -0.45
N GLN A 39 -4.26 19.93 -1.55
CA GLN A 39 -3.25 20.00 -2.62
C GLN A 39 -1.90 20.50 -2.12
N ARG A 40 -1.90 21.52 -1.25
CA ARG A 40 -0.66 22.10 -0.73
C ARG A 40 0.09 21.12 0.16
N ASP A 41 -0.63 20.41 1.01
CA ASP A 41 -0.04 19.37 1.86
C ASP A 41 0.55 18.25 0.99
N ALA A 42 -0.16 17.82 -0.04
CA ALA A 42 0.29 16.78 -0.95
C ALA A 42 1.56 17.19 -1.72
N ASP A 43 1.59 18.42 -2.24
CA ASP A 43 2.76 18.95 -2.93
C ASP A 43 4.00 18.93 -2.00
N ALA A 44 3.84 19.42 -0.77
CA ALA A 44 4.93 19.44 0.20
C ALA A 44 5.38 18.02 0.61
N GLN A 45 4.44 17.06 0.69
CA GLN A 45 4.78 15.66 0.97
C GLN A 45 5.54 15.01 -0.21
N ILE A 46 5.18 15.32 -1.46
CA ILE A 46 5.92 14.82 -2.63
C ILE A 46 7.34 15.40 -2.65
N ASP A 47 7.47 16.71 -2.43
CA ASP A 47 8.77 17.39 -2.45
C ASP A 47 9.68 16.83 -1.34
N LEU A 48 9.20 16.71 -0.11
CA LEU A 48 9.94 16.10 1.00
C LEU A 48 10.33 14.64 0.71
N ALA A 49 9.42 13.84 0.16
CA ALA A 49 9.73 12.46 -0.18
C ALA A 49 10.83 12.37 -1.26
N ARG A 50 10.80 13.26 -2.27
CA ARG A 50 11.85 13.36 -3.29
C ARG A 50 13.19 13.81 -2.71
N GLU A 51 13.20 14.72 -1.74
CA GLU A 51 14.41 15.12 -1.00
C GLU A 51 15.06 13.94 -0.27
N HIS A 52 14.24 13.01 0.26
CA HIS A 52 14.71 11.73 0.82
C HIS A 52 15.10 10.68 -0.25
N GLY A 53 14.98 10.99 -1.54
CA GLY A 53 15.30 10.08 -2.65
C GLY A 53 14.18 9.07 -2.99
N VAL A 54 12.96 9.28 -2.51
CA VAL A 54 11.79 8.48 -2.88
C VAL A 54 11.40 8.82 -4.31
N ASN A 55 11.31 7.80 -5.16
CA ASN A 55 10.82 7.94 -6.54
C ASN A 55 9.52 7.17 -6.78
N PHE A 56 8.98 6.48 -5.80
CA PHE A 56 7.82 5.61 -5.94
C PHE A 56 6.62 6.17 -5.17
N ILE A 57 5.50 6.40 -5.88
CA ILE A 57 4.26 6.96 -5.31
C ILE A 57 3.11 6.00 -5.60
N ASP A 58 2.35 5.64 -4.56
CA ASP A 58 1.20 4.74 -4.62
C ASP A 58 -0.11 5.47 -4.38
N THR A 59 -1.02 5.38 -5.33
CA THR A 59 -2.39 5.90 -5.26
C THR A 59 -3.43 4.84 -5.68
N ALA A 60 -4.70 5.20 -5.87
CA ALA A 60 -5.77 4.34 -6.36
C ALA A 60 -6.97 5.14 -6.87
N GLU A 61 -7.74 4.58 -7.84
CA GLU A 61 -8.98 5.21 -8.32
C GLU A 61 -10.03 5.40 -7.21
N MET A 62 -10.01 4.57 -6.15
CA MET A 62 -10.92 4.66 -5.02
C MET A 62 -10.52 5.76 -4.02
N TYR A 63 -9.23 6.18 -4.01
CA TYR A 63 -8.75 7.12 -3.00
C TYR A 63 -9.35 8.51 -3.17
N PRO A 64 -9.50 9.26 -2.05
CA PRO A 64 -8.97 9.03 -0.69
C PRO A 64 -9.77 8.07 0.15
N VAL A 65 -9.28 7.78 1.37
CA VAL A 65 -10.00 7.02 2.40
C VAL A 65 -9.96 7.76 3.74
N PRO A 66 -11.00 7.60 4.60
CA PRO A 66 -12.13 6.67 4.48
C PRO A 66 -13.21 7.14 3.49
N THR A 67 -13.84 6.18 2.83
CA THR A 67 -14.87 6.47 1.80
C THR A 67 -16.18 7.04 2.34
N PHE A 68 -16.36 7.03 3.65
CA PHE A 68 -17.51 7.65 4.34
C PHE A 68 -17.23 9.08 4.85
N ALA A 69 -16.07 9.64 4.54
CA ALA A 69 -15.77 11.03 4.90
C ALA A 69 -16.56 12.01 4.00
N ASP A 70 -17.04 13.12 4.58
CA ASP A 70 -17.89 14.08 3.88
C ASP A 70 -17.29 14.63 2.57
N ARG A 71 -15.98 14.75 2.52
CA ARG A 71 -15.25 15.23 1.33
C ARG A 71 -14.86 14.13 0.35
N TRP A 72 -15.22 12.88 0.66
CA TRP A 72 -14.80 11.77 -0.19
C TRP A 72 -15.40 11.88 -1.60
N ARG A 73 -14.53 11.67 -2.57
CA ARG A 73 -14.87 11.53 -3.99
C ARG A 73 -13.84 10.59 -4.63
N ALA A 74 -14.31 9.57 -5.32
CA ALA A 74 -13.44 8.63 -6.02
C ALA A 74 -12.51 9.38 -7.00
N GLY A 75 -11.24 9.03 -7.00
CA GLY A 75 -10.22 9.61 -7.88
C GLY A 75 -9.67 10.96 -7.44
N ALA A 76 -10.15 11.55 -6.34
CA ALA A 76 -9.66 12.87 -5.90
C ALA A 76 -8.16 12.87 -5.61
N THR A 77 -7.62 11.79 -5.07
CA THR A 77 -6.17 11.65 -4.81
C THR A 77 -5.37 11.61 -6.11
N GLU A 78 -5.86 10.91 -7.14
CA GLU A 78 -5.21 10.90 -8.45
C GLU A 78 -5.26 12.27 -9.13
N GLU A 79 -6.33 13.05 -8.96
CA GLU A 79 -6.40 14.42 -9.46
C GLU A 79 -5.37 15.32 -8.77
N ILE A 80 -5.23 15.23 -7.44
CA ILE A 80 -4.22 15.97 -6.67
C ILE A 80 -2.80 15.64 -7.18
N LEU A 81 -2.49 14.35 -7.36
CA LEU A 81 -1.20 13.94 -7.91
C LEU A 81 -1.05 14.42 -9.38
N GLY A 82 -2.11 14.33 -10.18
CA GLY A 82 -2.13 14.82 -11.55
C GLY A 82 -1.88 16.32 -11.65
N ASP A 83 -2.42 17.11 -10.73
CA ASP A 83 -2.17 18.55 -10.65
C ASP A 83 -0.71 18.87 -10.31
N TYR A 84 -0.07 18.08 -9.44
CA TYR A 84 1.37 18.17 -9.19
C TYR A 84 2.18 17.83 -10.46
N LEU A 85 1.90 16.70 -11.10
CA LEU A 85 2.61 16.26 -12.30
C LEU A 85 2.46 17.24 -13.48
N ASP A 86 1.30 17.87 -13.64
CA ASP A 86 1.06 18.87 -14.68
C ASP A 86 1.88 20.14 -14.50
N ARG A 87 2.06 20.57 -13.24
CA ARG A 87 2.92 21.72 -12.87
C ARG A 87 4.42 21.38 -12.90
N HIS A 88 4.79 20.11 -12.71
CA HIS A 88 6.17 19.63 -12.61
C HIS A 88 6.45 18.52 -13.64
N LYS A 89 6.26 18.81 -14.93
CA LYS A 89 6.32 17.79 -16.00
C LYS A 89 7.62 16.97 -16.04
N ALA A 90 8.74 17.57 -15.71
CA ALA A 90 10.02 16.86 -15.61
C ALA A 90 10.02 15.78 -14.53
N ALA A 91 9.26 15.96 -13.44
CA ALA A 91 9.17 14.98 -12.38
C ALA A 91 8.50 13.66 -12.83
N ARG A 92 7.67 13.70 -13.88
CA ARG A 92 6.98 12.48 -14.35
C ARG A 92 7.93 11.37 -14.77
N ASP A 93 9.05 11.71 -15.41
CA ASP A 93 10.04 10.72 -15.88
C ASP A 93 10.97 10.24 -14.76
N GLU A 94 11.06 10.98 -13.66
CA GLU A 94 11.84 10.63 -12.47
C GLU A 94 11.04 9.76 -11.50
N LEU A 95 9.69 9.78 -11.59
CA LEU A 95 8.79 9.11 -10.65
C LEU A 95 8.22 7.81 -11.24
N VAL A 96 8.13 6.80 -10.40
CA VAL A 96 7.36 5.58 -10.63
C VAL A 96 5.98 5.78 -9.99
N ILE A 97 4.94 5.83 -10.82
CA ILE A 97 3.57 6.05 -10.37
C ILE A 97 2.79 4.75 -10.41
N ALA A 98 2.29 4.33 -9.23
CA ALA A 98 1.37 3.22 -9.11
C ALA A 98 -0.05 3.70 -8.85
N THR A 99 -1.03 3.10 -9.53
CA THR A 99 -2.44 3.24 -9.19
C THR A 99 -3.13 1.89 -9.17
N LYS A 100 -4.44 1.85 -8.80
CA LYS A 100 -5.15 0.58 -8.59
C LYS A 100 -6.54 0.61 -9.22
N VAL A 101 -6.90 -0.51 -9.85
CA VAL A 101 -8.26 -0.83 -10.28
C VAL A 101 -8.99 -1.49 -9.12
N THR A 102 -10.16 -0.99 -8.77
CA THR A 102 -11.00 -1.53 -7.70
C THR A 102 -11.57 -2.89 -8.10
N GLY A 103 -11.35 -3.93 -7.28
CA GLY A 103 -11.94 -5.24 -7.44
C GLY A 103 -13.46 -5.24 -7.30
N TYR A 104 -14.09 -6.41 -7.19
CA TYR A 104 -15.56 -6.46 -7.13
C TYR A 104 -16.13 -5.60 -6.01
N MET A 105 -17.02 -4.67 -6.39
CA MET A 105 -17.80 -3.83 -5.48
C MET A 105 -19.12 -3.45 -6.17
N PRO A 106 -20.26 -3.93 -5.69
CA PRO A 106 -21.55 -3.69 -6.35
C PRO A 106 -22.00 -2.23 -6.22
N ARG A 107 -22.61 -1.71 -7.28
CA ARG A 107 -23.19 -0.35 -7.36
C ARG A 107 -22.26 0.73 -6.82
N SER A 108 -21.04 0.76 -7.34
CA SER A 108 -19.94 1.54 -6.81
C SER A 108 -19.85 2.93 -7.43
N ALA A 109 -19.81 3.96 -6.58
CA ALA A 109 -19.48 5.32 -7.00
C ALA A 109 -18.08 5.42 -7.64
N VAL A 110 -17.16 4.48 -7.33
CA VAL A 110 -15.83 4.39 -7.95
C VAL A 110 -15.97 4.04 -9.44
N ALA A 111 -16.74 2.98 -9.76
CA ALA A 111 -16.99 2.61 -11.16
C ALA A 111 -17.76 3.71 -11.91
N ALA A 112 -18.72 4.36 -11.26
CA ALA A 112 -19.45 5.48 -11.85
C ALA A 112 -18.52 6.65 -12.24
N ALA A 113 -17.49 6.94 -11.42
CA ALA A 113 -16.53 8.02 -11.64
C ALA A 113 -15.48 7.75 -12.75
N ARG A 114 -15.56 6.59 -13.41
CA ARG A 114 -14.73 6.31 -14.60
C ARG A 114 -15.16 7.11 -15.83
N THR A 115 -16.38 7.68 -15.81
CA THR A 115 -16.91 8.59 -16.85
C THR A 115 -17.17 9.99 -16.32
N THR A 116 -17.25 10.98 -17.23
CA THR A 116 -17.61 12.36 -16.91
C THR A 116 -18.74 12.81 -17.82
N PRO A 117 -19.94 13.11 -17.32
CA PRO A 117 -20.37 12.97 -15.92
C PRO A 117 -20.40 11.51 -15.44
N PRO A 118 -20.41 11.27 -14.12
CA PRO A 118 -20.50 9.92 -13.57
C PRO A 118 -21.73 9.17 -14.05
N THR A 119 -21.54 7.87 -14.36
CA THR A 119 -22.62 7.01 -14.86
C THR A 119 -23.72 6.82 -13.78
N SER A 120 -24.98 6.87 -14.20
CA SER A 120 -26.14 6.59 -13.32
C SER A 120 -27.14 5.68 -14.03
N PRO A 121 -27.63 4.59 -13.37
CA PRO A 121 -27.23 4.12 -12.03
C PRO A 121 -25.75 3.70 -11.98
N ALA A 122 -25.15 3.75 -10.80
CA ALA A 122 -23.75 3.36 -10.60
C ALA A 122 -23.56 1.87 -10.95
N PRO A 123 -22.60 1.52 -11.82
CA PRO A 123 -22.29 0.13 -12.15
C PRO A 123 -21.47 -0.53 -11.03
N ASP A 124 -21.26 -1.84 -11.15
CA ASP A 124 -20.35 -2.58 -10.29
C ASP A 124 -18.89 -2.27 -10.68
N CYS A 125 -18.00 -2.22 -9.69
CA CYS A 125 -16.58 -2.43 -9.98
C CYS A 125 -16.36 -3.91 -10.28
N ARG A 126 -15.65 -4.19 -11.36
CA ARG A 126 -15.32 -5.53 -11.84
C ARG A 126 -13.88 -5.54 -12.36
N LEU A 127 -13.33 -6.75 -12.54
CA LEU A 127 -12.03 -6.95 -13.18
C LEU A 127 -12.15 -7.56 -14.59
N ASP A 128 -13.32 -7.50 -15.23
CA ASP A 128 -13.48 -7.81 -16.65
C ASP A 128 -12.66 -6.85 -17.53
N ALA A 129 -12.38 -7.28 -18.75
CA ALA A 129 -11.51 -6.54 -19.67
C ALA A 129 -11.98 -5.09 -19.93
N ALA A 130 -13.29 -4.87 -20.06
CA ALA A 130 -13.84 -3.54 -20.30
C ALA A 130 -13.68 -2.63 -19.07
N SER A 131 -13.95 -3.17 -17.88
CA SER A 131 -13.84 -2.46 -16.61
C SER A 131 -12.40 -2.07 -16.29
N VAL A 132 -11.42 -2.97 -16.50
CA VAL A 132 -9.99 -2.72 -16.27
C VAL A 132 -9.48 -1.62 -17.23
N LYS A 133 -9.81 -1.70 -18.52
CA LYS A 133 -9.41 -0.69 -19.51
C LYS A 133 -10.03 0.68 -19.20
N ALA A 134 -11.32 0.71 -18.84
CA ALA A 134 -12.01 1.96 -18.48
C ALA A 134 -11.42 2.59 -17.20
N ALA A 135 -11.07 1.80 -16.20
CA ALA A 135 -10.42 2.26 -14.98
C ALA A 135 -9.04 2.86 -15.26
N CYS A 136 -8.22 2.16 -16.05
CA CYS A 136 -6.91 2.66 -16.47
C CYS A 136 -7.03 4.00 -17.19
N ASP A 137 -7.90 4.11 -18.19
CA ASP A 137 -8.11 5.34 -18.96
C ASP A 137 -8.62 6.50 -18.08
N ALA A 138 -9.48 6.20 -17.10
CA ALA A 138 -9.95 7.20 -16.15
C ALA A 138 -8.81 7.67 -15.22
N SER A 139 -7.97 6.75 -14.74
CA SER A 139 -6.80 7.09 -13.92
C SER A 139 -5.79 7.93 -14.69
N LEU A 140 -5.48 7.58 -15.94
CA LEU A 140 -4.59 8.37 -16.80
C LEU A 140 -5.10 9.81 -16.98
N ARG A 141 -6.41 10.00 -17.18
CA ARG A 141 -7.00 11.35 -17.28
C ARG A 141 -6.85 12.15 -15.98
N ARG A 142 -7.11 11.53 -14.80
CA ARG A 142 -6.99 12.19 -13.50
C ARG A 142 -5.52 12.51 -13.16
N LEU A 143 -4.63 11.58 -13.46
CA LEU A 143 -3.17 11.74 -13.27
C LEU A 143 -2.53 12.67 -14.31
N LYS A 144 -3.25 13.08 -15.36
CA LYS A 144 -2.76 13.94 -16.45
C LYS A 144 -1.47 13.43 -17.09
N THR A 145 -1.41 12.13 -17.32
CA THR A 145 -0.26 11.42 -17.90
C THR A 145 -0.74 10.38 -18.92
N ASP A 146 0.11 10.02 -19.85
CA ASP A 146 -0.16 9.02 -20.88
C ASP A 146 0.08 7.58 -20.43
N ARG A 147 0.79 7.41 -19.31
CA ARG A 147 1.11 6.10 -18.74
C ARG A 147 1.13 6.11 -17.22
N VAL A 148 0.87 4.96 -16.62
CA VAL A 148 1.28 4.64 -15.23
C VAL A 148 2.36 3.57 -15.27
N ASP A 149 3.24 3.55 -14.26
CA ASP A 149 4.34 2.59 -14.25
C ASP A 149 3.90 1.24 -13.70
N LEU A 150 3.00 1.24 -12.70
CA LEU A 150 2.45 0.04 -12.09
C LEU A 150 0.92 0.17 -11.96
N LEU A 151 0.17 -0.71 -12.65
CA LEU A 151 -1.27 -0.83 -12.46
C LEU A 151 -1.57 -2.03 -11.56
N GLN A 152 -2.20 -1.80 -10.40
CA GLN A 152 -2.49 -2.84 -9.44
C GLN A 152 -3.97 -3.20 -9.44
N LEU A 153 -4.29 -4.46 -9.17
CA LEU A 153 -5.65 -4.91 -8.89
C LEU A 153 -5.87 -4.82 -7.38
N HIS A 154 -6.74 -3.89 -6.94
CA HIS A 154 -6.85 -3.46 -5.54
C HIS A 154 -7.30 -4.59 -4.60
N TRP A 155 -8.15 -5.50 -5.10
CA TRP A 155 -8.49 -6.81 -4.55
C TRP A 155 -9.12 -7.68 -5.64
N PRO A 156 -9.19 -9.00 -5.45
CA PRO A 156 -9.75 -9.92 -6.44
C PRO A 156 -11.20 -9.64 -6.81
N ASP A 157 -11.62 -10.04 -8.02
CA ASP A 157 -13.05 -10.06 -8.40
C ASP A 157 -13.78 -11.16 -7.64
N ARG A 158 -13.17 -12.33 -7.48
CA ARG A 158 -13.69 -13.41 -6.64
C ARG A 158 -13.67 -13.06 -5.15
N TYR A 159 -14.52 -13.74 -4.37
CA TYR A 159 -14.50 -13.57 -2.92
C TYR A 159 -13.19 -14.05 -2.29
N VAL A 160 -12.61 -13.22 -1.47
CA VAL A 160 -11.52 -13.55 -0.53
C VAL A 160 -11.78 -12.85 0.81
N PRO A 161 -11.30 -13.38 1.95
CA PRO A 161 -11.30 -12.63 3.21
C PRO A 161 -10.43 -11.37 3.07
N LEU A 162 -10.97 -10.20 3.41
CA LEU A 162 -10.28 -8.91 3.24
C LEU A 162 -10.15 -8.16 4.57
N PHE A 163 -9.18 -7.25 4.61
CA PHE A 163 -9.04 -6.21 5.65
C PHE A 163 -9.05 -6.73 7.09
N GLY A 164 -8.43 -7.90 7.31
CA GLY A 164 -8.27 -8.50 8.62
C GLY A 164 -9.16 -9.72 8.86
N ASP A 165 -10.14 -9.96 8.01
CA ASP A 165 -10.88 -11.23 8.04
C ASP A 165 -9.95 -12.37 7.61
N THR A 166 -10.06 -13.53 8.28
CA THR A 166 -9.18 -14.67 8.04
C THR A 166 -9.94 -15.95 7.65
N VAL A 167 -11.25 -15.98 7.90
CA VAL A 167 -12.08 -17.15 7.65
C VAL A 167 -12.68 -17.11 6.25
N TYR A 168 -12.35 -18.09 5.42
CA TYR A 168 -12.95 -18.25 4.11
C TYR A 168 -14.39 -18.78 4.22
N GLN A 169 -15.37 -18.05 3.69
CA GLN A 169 -16.79 -18.33 3.86
C GLN A 169 -17.43 -19.09 2.68
N HIS A 170 -16.65 -19.66 1.77
CA HIS A 170 -17.14 -20.44 0.59
C HIS A 170 -18.17 -19.68 -0.27
N LYS A 171 -18.09 -18.35 -0.32
CA LYS A 171 -18.94 -17.54 -1.18
C LYS A 171 -18.42 -17.61 -2.62
N LYS A 172 -19.34 -17.88 -3.55
CA LYS A 172 -19.08 -17.80 -4.99
C LYS A 172 -20.18 -17.03 -5.67
N ARG A 173 -19.82 -16.29 -6.68
CA ARG A 173 -20.75 -15.68 -7.62
C ARG A 173 -20.67 -16.43 -8.94
N ASP A 174 -21.80 -16.56 -9.64
CA ASP A 174 -21.84 -17.23 -10.95
C ASP A 174 -21.17 -16.37 -12.04
N ASP A 175 -21.01 -15.08 -11.78
CA ASP A 175 -20.46 -14.08 -12.69
C ASP A 175 -19.03 -13.63 -12.31
N GLU A 176 -18.29 -14.40 -11.50
CA GLU A 176 -16.89 -14.10 -11.19
C GLU A 176 -16.05 -14.03 -12.46
N VAL A 177 -15.24 -12.96 -12.59
CA VAL A 177 -14.36 -12.76 -13.74
C VAL A 177 -13.18 -13.72 -13.67
N PRO A 178 -12.90 -14.51 -14.73
CA PRO A 178 -11.71 -15.35 -14.80
C PRO A 178 -10.43 -14.52 -14.75
N ILE A 179 -9.43 -15.01 -14.03
CA ILE A 179 -8.11 -14.36 -13.94
C ILE A 179 -7.49 -14.17 -15.34
N GLU A 180 -7.70 -15.14 -16.21
CA GLU A 180 -7.19 -15.16 -17.59
C GLU A 180 -7.70 -13.98 -18.40
N GLU A 181 -8.99 -13.62 -18.30
CA GLU A 181 -9.57 -12.45 -18.97
C GLU A 181 -8.93 -11.15 -18.47
N THR A 182 -8.77 -11.02 -17.16
CA THR A 182 -8.12 -9.85 -16.57
C THR A 182 -6.64 -9.76 -16.99
N ALA A 183 -5.92 -10.89 -17.04
CA ALA A 183 -4.52 -10.94 -17.47
C ALA A 183 -4.35 -10.53 -18.94
N GLU A 184 -5.25 -10.95 -19.82
CA GLU A 184 -5.27 -10.50 -21.21
C GLU A 184 -5.49 -8.99 -21.32
N ALA A 185 -6.41 -8.44 -20.53
CA ALA A 185 -6.65 -6.99 -20.51
C ALA A 185 -5.42 -6.20 -20.04
N LEU A 186 -4.69 -6.70 -19.05
CA LEU A 186 -3.44 -6.08 -18.56
C LEU A 186 -2.32 -6.15 -19.61
N ARG A 187 -2.19 -7.27 -20.31
CA ARG A 187 -1.28 -7.41 -21.47
C ARG A 187 -1.60 -6.37 -22.54
N ASP A 188 -2.88 -6.25 -22.94
CA ASP A 188 -3.30 -5.29 -23.95
C ASP A 188 -2.97 -3.83 -23.53
N LEU A 189 -3.09 -3.49 -22.24
CA LEU A 189 -2.70 -2.18 -21.72
C LEU A 189 -1.17 -1.98 -21.75
N ALA A 190 -0.40 -3.02 -21.49
CA ALA A 190 1.06 -2.98 -21.58
C ALA A 190 1.51 -2.82 -23.04
N ASP A 191 0.93 -3.60 -23.97
CA ASP A 191 1.21 -3.51 -25.41
C ASP A 191 0.84 -2.14 -25.98
N ALA A 192 -0.22 -1.50 -25.43
CA ALA A 192 -0.60 -0.13 -25.79
C ALA A 192 0.29 0.95 -25.14
N GLY A 193 1.27 0.58 -24.31
CA GLY A 193 2.17 1.51 -23.61
C GLY A 193 1.51 2.30 -22.48
N LYS A 194 0.29 1.95 -22.06
CA LYS A 194 -0.45 2.63 -20.99
C LYS A 194 0.05 2.25 -19.60
N ILE A 195 0.61 1.04 -19.46
CA ILE A 195 1.24 0.55 -18.21
C ILE A 195 2.59 -0.06 -18.53
N ARG A 196 3.52 -0.08 -17.56
CA ARG A 196 4.84 -0.72 -17.73
C ARG A 196 4.90 -2.08 -17.03
N ALA A 197 4.18 -2.21 -15.92
CA ALA A 197 4.03 -3.45 -15.17
C ALA A 197 2.65 -3.45 -14.46
N PHE A 198 2.28 -4.59 -13.93
CA PHE A 198 1.07 -4.73 -13.14
C PHE A 198 1.35 -5.49 -11.83
N GLY A 199 0.45 -5.35 -10.87
CA GLY A 199 0.58 -5.96 -9.55
C GLY A 199 -0.76 -6.41 -8.99
N LEU A 200 -0.67 -7.24 -7.96
CA LEU A 200 -1.81 -7.72 -7.19
C LEU A 200 -1.93 -6.91 -5.90
N SER A 201 -3.09 -6.91 -5.29
CA SER A 201 -3.26 -6.40 -3.94
C SER A 201 -4.34 -7.18 -3.20
N ASN A 202 -4.14 -7.38 -1.89
CA ASN A 202 -5.03 -8.18 -1.05
C ASN A 202 -5.33 -9.57 -1.63
N GLU A 203 -4.31 -10.14 -2.27
CA GLU A 203 -4.40 -11.44 -2.93
C GLU A 203 -3.97 -12.57 -1.98
N THR A 204 -4.36 -13.78 -2.30
CA THR A 204 -4.11 -15.01 -1.54
C THR A 204 -3.07 -15.90 -2.24
N PRO A 205 -2.45 -16.89 -1.57
CA PRO A 205 -1.53 -17.83 -2.22
C PRO A 205 -2.15 -18.55 -3.43
N PHE A 206 -3.43 -18.92 -3.35
CA PHE A 206 -4.16 -19.50 -4.48
C PHE A 206 -4.18 -18.55 -5.69
N GLY A 207 -4.52 -17.27 -5.44
CA GLY A 207 -4.57 -16.30 -6.51
C GLY A 207 -3.20 -16.03 -7.11
N VAL A 208 -2.15 -15.90 -6.27
CA VAL A 208 -0.77 -15.72 -6.76
C VAL A 208 -0.36 -16.83 -7.72
N ALA A 209 -0.62 -18.11 -7.36
CA ALA A 209 -0.31 -19.24 -8.21
C ALA A 209 -1.11 -19.22 -9.52
N ARG A 210 -2.40 -18.87 -9.46
CA ARG A 210 -3.25 -18.75 -10.66
C ARG A 210 -2.83 -17.60 -11.58
N TRP A 211 -2.47 -16.46 -11.01
CA TRP A 211 -1.94 -15.31 -11.75
C TRP A 211 -0.63 -15.66 -12.44
N HIS A 212 0.29 -16.34 -11.74
CA HIS A 212 1.54 -16.80 -12.32
C HIS A 212 1.30 -17.71 -13.54
N GLN A 213 0.43 -18.70 -13.41
CA GLN A 213 0.06 -19.60 -14.53
C GLN A 213 -0.54 -18.84 -15.72
N ALA A 214 -1.45 -17.89 -15.47
CA ALA A 214 -2.05 -17.09 -16.53
C ALA A 214 -1.01 -16.22 -17.24
N CYS A 215 -0.10 -15.59 -16.49
CA CYS A 215 0.98 -14.79 -17.05
C CYS A 215 1.99 -15.62 -17.84
N GLU A 216 2.35 -16.83 -17.38
CA GLU A 216 3.21 -17.75 -18.13
C GLU A 216 2.57 -18.14 -19.48
N ALA A 217 1.27 -18.49 -19.47
CA ALA A 217 0.53 -18.83 -20.68
C ALA A 217 0.45 -17.69 -21.69
N LEU A 218 0.48 -16.43 -21.21
CA LEU A 218 0.44 -15.22 -22.04
C LEU A 218 1.84 -14.66 -22.40
N GLY A 219 2.91 -15.21 -21.82
CA GLY A 219 4.28 -14.71 -22.00
C GLY A 219 4.51 -13.33 -21.36
N THR A 220 3.79 -13.02 -20.27
CA THR A 220 3.82 -11.73 -19.57
C THR A 220 4.30 -11.83 -18.12
N SER A 221 5.04 -12.89 -17.78
CA SER A 221 5.50 -13.16 -16.41
C SER A 221 6.32 -12.00 -15.82
N ASP A 222 7.16 -11.34 -16.61
CA ASP A 222 7.96 -10.19 -16.18
C ASP A 222 7.08 -8.95 -15.86
N GLY A 223 5.85 -8.91 -16.37
CA GLY A 223 4.89 -7.85 -16.10
C GLY A 223 4.25 -7.93 -14.71
N LEU A 224 4.16 -9.13 -14.12
CA LEU A 224 3.62 -9.33 -12.76
C LEU A 224 4.69 -8.99 -11.71
N ALA A 225 4.77 -7.73 -11.33
CA ALA A 225 5.89 -7.18 -10.56
C ALA A 225 5.71 -7.27 -9.05
N SER A 226 4.48 -7.12 -8.54
CA SER A 226 4.28 -6.91 -7.10
C SER A 226 2.98 -7.50 -6.57
N ILE A 227 2.98 -7.65 -5.24
CA ILE A 227 1.77 -7.85 -4.44
C ILE A 227 1.72 -6.80 -3.33
N GLN A 228 0.58 -6.12 -3.16
CA GLN A 228 0.39 -5.11 -2.12
C GLN A 228 -0.56 -5.63 -1.04
N ASN A 229 -0.01 -6.18 0.04
CA ASN A 229 -0.77 -6.77 1.13
C ASN A 229 -0.44 -6.15 2.49
N SER A 230 -1.35 -6.30 3.47
CA SER A 230 -1.11 -5.89 4.85
C SER A 230 0.09 -6.64 5.43
N TYR A 231 1.04 -5.90 6.02
CA TYR A 231 2.15 -6.49 6.76
C TYR A 231 2.69 -5.51 7.81
N SER A 232 2.78 -5.96 9.05
CA SER A 232 3.27 -5.18 10.20
C SER A 232 3.59 -6.11 11.37
N LEU A 233 4.08 -5.55 12.48
CA LEU A 233 4.30 -6.29 13.73
C LEU A 233 3.03 -6.97 14.30
N VAL A 234 1.84 -6.45 13.97
CA VAL A 234 0.54 -6.98 14.45
C VAL A 234 -0.26 -7.73 13.39
N ASP A 235 0.28 -7.86 12.18
CA ASP A 235 -0.30 -8.63 11.07
C ASP A 235 0.83 -9.22 10.23
N ARG A 236 1.25 -10.46 10.54
CA ARG A 236 2.38 -11.17 9.92
C ARG A 236 1.94 -12.34 9.05
N ARG A 237 0.67 -12.40 8.64
CA ARG A 237 0.14 -13.50 7.83
C ARG A 237 0.90 -13.72 6.51
N PHE A 238 1.58 -12.69 6.01
CA PHE A 238 2.43 -12.83 4.82
C PHE A 238 3.68 -13.70 5.05
N ASP A 239 4.17 -13.84 6.27
CA ASP A 239 5.45 -14.52 6.59
C ASP A 239 5.52 -15.99 6.16
N ALA A 240 4.38 -16.65 5.95
CA ALA A 240 4.30 -18.08 5.64
C ALA A 240 3.92 -18.32 4.17
N ASP A 241 2.72 -18.80 3.96
CA ASP A 241 2.25 -19.35 2.67
C ASP A 241 2.32 -18.33 1.52
N LEU A 242 2.05 -17.07 1.81
CA LEU A 242 2.04 -16.03 0.78
C LEU A 242 3.46 -15.61 0.38
N ALA A 243 4.39 -15.58 1.34
CA ALA A 243 5.81 -15.35 1.04
C ALA A 243 6.39 -16.47 0.15
N GLU A 244 6.08 -17.74 0.48
CA GLU A 244 6.47 -18.87 -0.37
C GLU A 244 5.86 -18.76 -1.77
N ALA A 245 4.56 -18.48 -1.87
CA ALA A 245 3.89 -18.35 -3.16
C ALA A 245 4.54 -17.25 -4.03
N CYS A 246 4.84 -16.09 -3.45
CA CYS A 246 5.49 -14.99 -4.17
C CYS A 246 6.92 -15.36 -4.64
N ASP A 247 7.69 -16.00 -3.78
CA ASP A 247 9.06 -16.44 -4.11
C ASP A 247 9.06 -17.48 -5.24
N ARG A 248 8.20 -18.52 -5.13
CA ARG A 248 8.10 -19.62 -6.10
C ARG A 248 7.46 -19.22 -7.42
N CYS A 249 6.58 -18.22 -7.41
CA CYS A 249 5.87 -17.73 -8.58
C CYS A 249 6.57 -16.52 -9.24
N GLY A 250 7.89 -16.55 -9.35
CA GLY A 250 8.66 -15.57 -10.11
C GLY A 250 9.22 -14.41 -9.29
N GLY A 251 9.28 -14.52 -7.96
CA GLY A 251 9.90 -13.48 -7.12
C GLY A 251 9.10 -12.18 -7.09
N ILE A 252 7.79 -12.27 -6.93
CA ILE A 252 6.86 -11.13 -6.85
C ILE A 252 7.19 -10.28 -5.62
N GLY A 253 7.48 -8.97 -5.82
CA GLY A 253 7.89 -8.06 -4.76
C GLY A 253 6.73 -7.65 -3.84
N LEU A 254 6.93 -7.67 -2.51
CA LEU A 254 5.92 -7.19 -1.57
C LEU A 254 5.93 -5.67 -1.47
N LEU A 255 4.76 -5.07 -1.52
CA LEU A 255 4.46 -3.67 -1.15
C LEU A 255 3.63 -3.70 0.15
N PRO A 256 4.28 -3.73 1.35
CA PRO A 256 3.54 -3.79 2.61
C PRO A 256 2.80 -2.49 2.86
N TRP A 257 1.49 -2.56 3.08
CA TRP A 257 0.71 -1.43 3.52
C TRP A 257 0.39 -1.52 5.03
N SER A 258 0.18 -0.36 5.65
CA SER A 258 -0.12 -0.22 7.08
C SER A 258 0.98 -0.79 8.01
N VAL A 259 2.23 -0.58 7.65
CA VAL A 259 3.39 -1.01 8.47
C VAL A 259 3.37 -0.48 9.90
N LEU A 260 2.69 0.66 10.11
CA LEU A 260 2.45 1.24 11.44
C LEU A 260 1.07 0.92 12.03
N GLY A 261 0.33 -0.08 11.49
CA GLY A 261 -1.01 -0.42 12.00
C GLY A 261 -1.96 0.78 11.99
N GLY A 262 -1.98 1.58 10.90
CA GLY A 262 -2.78 2.81 10.83
C GLY A 262 -2.33 3.93 11.78
N GLY A 263 -1.19 3.79 12.42
CA GLY A 263 -0.60 4.67 13.43
C GLY A 263 -0.62 4.09 14.85
N LEU A 264 -1.21 2.91 15.08
CA LEU A 264 -1.20 2.24 16.38
C LEU A 264 0.24 1.98 16.86
N LEU A 265 1.08 1.43 15.98
CA LEU A 265 2.48 1.10 16.26
C LEU A 265 3.42 2.31 16.34
N SER A 266 2.92 3.54 16.24
CA SER A 266 3.72 4.73 16.53
C SER A 266 3.75 5.10 18.02
N GLY A 267 2.96 4.43 18.84
CA GLY A 267 2.85 4.72 20.27
C GLY A 267 2.00 5.94 20.62
N LYS A 268 1.55 6.75 19.64
CA LYS A 268 0.84 8.02 19.90
C LYS A 268 -0.54 7.85 20.57
N TYR A 269 -1.14 6.67 20.51
CA TYR A 269 -2.45 6.39 21.11
C TYR A 269 -2.34 5.79 22.53
N ARG A 270 -1.13 5.62 23.05
CA ARG A 270 -0.88 5.25 24.46
C ARG A 270 -1.23 6.42 25.39
N ASP A 271 -1.42 6.14 26.67
CA ASP A 271 -1.54 7.18 27.70
C ASP A 271 -0.31 8.11 27.64
N GLY A 272 -0.54 9.40 27.45
CA GLY A 272 0.54 10.38 27.28
C GLY A 272 1.24 10.37 25.90
N GLY A 273 0.79 9.57 24.95
CA GLY A 273 1.44 9.38 23.64
C GLY A 273 1.26 10.48 22.61
N GLY A 274 0.46 11.52 22.89
CA GLY A 274 0.37 12.73 22.07
C GLY A 274 -0.59 12.65 20.88
N ALA A 275 -1.59 11.74 20.89
CA ALA A 275 -2.65 11.75 19.88
C ALA A 275 -3.45 13.06 19.93
N SER A 276 -3.69 13.67 18.77
CA SER A 276 -4.39 14.95 18.60
C SER A 276 -5.75 14.75 17.90
N ALA A 277 -6.57 15.80 17.87
CA ALA A 277 -7.87 15.78 17.15
C ALA A 277 -7.73 15.48 15.65
N THR A 278 -6.56 15.69 15.05
CA THR A 278 -6.26 15.37 13.65
C THR A 278 -5.76 13.95 13.45
N SER A 279 -5.40 13.23 14.54
CA SER A 279 -4.96 11.84 14.47
C SER A 279 -6.07 10.94 13.93
N ARG A 280 -5.71 9.99 13.05
CA ARG A 280 -6.65 9.17 12.26
C ARG A 280 -7.77 8.55 13.09
N PHE A 281 -7.46 7.88 14.18
CA PHE A 281 -8.46 7.15 14.97
C PHE A 281 -9.28 8.07 15.89
N ILE A 282 -8.79 9.27 16.20
CA ILE A 282 -9.59 10.30 16.86
C ILE A 282 -10.59 10.90 15.87
N LYS A 283 -10.12 11.24 14.66
CA LYS A 283 -10.97 11.84 13.62
C LYS A 283 -11.94 10.83 12.98
N TYR A 284 -11.54 9.58 12.81
CA TYR A 284 -12.30 8.52 12.15
C TYR A 284 -12.31 7.22 12.96
N PRO A 285 -12.98 7.16 14.12
CA PRO A 285 -12.90 6.03 15.05
C PRO A 285 -13.47 4.71 14.49
N LYS A 286 -14.26 4.77 13.41
CA LYS A 286 -14.82 3.58 12.74
C LYS A 286 -13.94 3.08 11.59
N TYR A 287 -12.91 3.84 11.22
CA TYR A 287 -12.01 3.47 10.13
C TYR A 287 -10.89 2.59 10.63
N MET A 288 -10.67 1.45 9.96
CA MET A 288 -9.66 0.45 10.37
C MET A 288 -9.85 -0.02 11.83
N ALA A 289 -11.07 -0.40 12.18
CA ALA A 289 -11.49 -0.77 13.54
C ALA A 289 -10.55 -1.76 14.25
N ARG A 290 -9.87 -2.63 13.51
CA ARG A 290 -8.92 -3.62 14.04
C ARG A 290 -7.66 -3.02 14.67
N TRP A 291 -7.36 -1.75 14.38
CA TRP A 291 -6.23 -1.01 14.92
C TRP A 291 -6.63 0.23 15.73
N CYS A 292 -7.90 0.62 15.65
CA CYS A 292 -8.39 1.76 16.42
C CYS A 292 -8.45 1.39 17.91
N PRO A 293 -7.86 2.17 18.82
CA PRO A 293 -7.83 1.86 20.26
C PRO A 293 -9.18 1.54 20.88
N ASP A 294 -10.24 2.22 20.43
CA ASP A 294 -11.60 2.04 20.98
C ASP A 294 -12.27 0.73 20.51
N THR A 295 -11.77 0.08 19.47
CA THR A 295 -12.42 -1.06 18.81
C THR A 295 -11.51 -2.24 18.49
N ALA A 296 -10.20 -2.06 18.61
CA ALA A 296 -9.22 -3.15 18.48
C ALA A 296 -9.38 -4.17 19.61
N SER A 297 -8.98 -5.40 19.36
CA SER A 297 -9.00 -6.44 20.39
C SER A 297 -8.02 -6.12 21.52
N PRO A 298 -8.29 -6.58 22.76
CA PRO A 298 -7.34 -6.43 23.88
C PRO A 298 -5.97 -6.99 23.54
N GLU A 299 -5.89 -8.08 22.76
CA GLU A 299 -4.67 -8.72 22.32
C GLU A 299 -3.87 -7.82 21.36
N THR A 300 -4.56 -7.10 20.47
CA THR A 300 -3.92 -6.12 19.57
C THR A 300 -3.31 -4.98 20.36
N LEU A 301 -4.03 -4.44 21.34
CA LEU A 301 -3.55 -3.35 22.18
C LEU A 301 -2.38 -3.79 23.07
N ALA A 302 -2.48 -4.97 23.68
CA ALA A 302 -1.41 -5.53 24.49
C ALA A 302 -0.13 -5.79 23.69
N ALA A 303 -0.26 -6.37 22.49
CA ALA A 303 0.89 -6.58 21.60
C ALA A 303 1.52 -5.24 21.17
N SER A 304 0.70 -4.23 20.83
CA SER A 304 1.20 -2.90 20.49
C SER A 304 1.97 -2.27 21.64
N GLU A 305 1.47 -2.40 22.88
CA GLU A 305 2.14 -1.92 24.09
C GLU A 305 3.47 -2.63 24.32
N ASP A 306 3.51 -3.96 24.13
CA ASP A 306 4.75 -4.74 24.25
C ASP A 306 5.80 -4.29 23.22
N TYR A 307 5.41 -4.01 21.95
CA TYR A 307 6.33 -3.48 20.94
C TYR A 307 6.81 -2.06 21.26
N CYS A 308 5.94 -1.21 21.82
CA CYS A 308 6.36 0.12 22.27
C CYS A 308 7.40 0.04 23.40
N ARG A 309 7.19 -0.83 24.38
CA ARG A 309 8.17 -1.05 25.47
C ARG A 309 9.48 -1.60 24.93
N LEU A 310 9.45 -2.57 24.03
CA LEU A 310 10.65 -3.09 23.39
C LEU A 310 11.43 -1.98 22.66
N ALA A 311 10.75 -1.09 21.94
CA ALA A 311 11.40 0.04 21.28
C ALA A 311 12.10 0.96 22.29
N GLU A 312 11.46 1.27 23.41
CA GLU A 312 12.05 2.06 24.50
C GLU A 312 13.29 1.37 25.10
N GLU A 313 13.23 0.06 25.36
CA GLU A 313 14.32 -0.75 25.91
C GLU A 313 15.55 -0.77 24.99
N VAL A 314 15.35 -0.78 23.67
CA VAL A 314 16.46 -0.76 22.69
C VAL A 314 16.83 0.66 22.22
N GLY A 315 16.24 1.70 22.81
CA GLY A 315 16.61 3.09 22.57
C GLY A 315 16.17 3.66 21.22
N THR A 316 15.05 3.15 20.67
CA THR A 316 14.47 3.64 19.40
C THR A 316 13.00 4.06 19.57
N THR A 317 12.41 4.63 18.54
CA THR A 317 10.96 4.92 18.55
C THR A 317 10.15 3.69 18.16
N PRO A 318 8.89 3.56 18.63
CA PRO A 318 8.02 2.46 18.18
C PRO A 318 7.81 2.42 16.67
N ALA A 319 7.73 3.59 16.02
CA ALA A 319 7.61 3.69 14.56
C ALA A 319 8.87 3.17 13.85
N ASP A 320 10.06 3.54 14.33
CA ASP A 320 11.32 3.06 13.75
C ASP A 320 11.50 1.56 13.92
N LEU A 321 11.16 1.01 15.10
CA LEU A 321 11.17 -0.44 15.33
C LEU A 321 10.26 -1.16 14.33
N ALA A 322 9.03 -0.66 14.13
CA ALA A 322 8.07 -1.27 13.22
C ALA A 322 8.53 -1.20 11.76
N ILE A 323 9.08 -0.06 11.32
CA ILE A 323 9.63 0.11 9.96
C ILE A 323 10.88 -0.77 9.79
N ALA A 324 11.82 -0.76 10.75
CA ALA A 324 13.03 -1.55 10.70
C ALA A 324 12.71 -3.05 10.62
N PHE A 325 11.76 -3.54 11.43
CA PHE A 325 11.32 -4.93 11.37
C PHE A 325 10.86 -5.33 9.97
N VAL A 326 9.98 -4.54 9.35
CA VAL A 326 9.49 -4.82 7.99
C VAL A 326 10.65 -4.86 7.00
N ARG A 327 11.58 -3.92 7.08
CA ARG A 327 12.75 -3.81 6.20
C ARG A 327 13.77 -4.95 6.35
N THR A 328 13.80 -5.66 7.47
CA THR A 328 14.69 -6.83 7.67
C THR A 328 14.18 -8.09 6.97
N ARG A 329 12.97 -8.07 6.39
CA ARG A 329 12.38 -9.26 5.79
C ARG A 329 12.87 -9.46 4.36
N ARG A 330 13.41 -10.65 4.03
CA ARG A 330 14.00 -10.97 2.72
C ARG A 330 13.02 -10.84 1.55
N PHE A 331 11.74 -11.07 1.76
CA PHE A 331 10.73 -10.87 0.71
C PHE A 331 10.49 -9.38 0.36
N LEU A 332 11.13 -8.45 1.07
CA LEU A 332 11.22 -7.03 0.70
C LEU A 332 12.41 -6.71 -0.23
N ASP A 333 13.32 -7.66 -0.48
CA ASP A 333 14.50 -7.40 -1.33
C ASP A 333 14.11 -6.98 -2.76
N ALA A 334 12.94 -7.44 -3.23
CA ALA A 334 12.33 -7.07 -4.51
C ALA A 334 11.06 -6.22 -4.35
N GLY A 335 10.84 -5.61 -3.18
CA GLY A 335 9.65 -4.84 -2.84
C GLY A 335 9.95 -3.40 -2.43
N SER A 336 8.93 -2.69 -1.92
CA SER A 336 9.07 -1.31 -1.43
C SER A 336 8.05 -1.06 -0.32
N VAL A 337 8.48 -0.43 0.78
CA VAL A 337 7.66 -0.21 1.98
C VAL A 337 6.77 1.02 1.80
N ILE A 338 5.45 0.83 1.83
CA ILE A 338 4.52 1.95 1.72
C ILE A 338 4.45 2.69 3.05
N VAL A 339 4.91 3.94 3.05
CA VAL A 339 4.80 4.88 4.15
C VAL A 339 3.94 6.06 3.75
N GLY A 340 3.08 6.52 4.65
CA GLY A 340 2.24 7.68 4.45
C GLY A 340 2.08 8.42 5.76
N ALA A 341 1.75 9.70 5.69
CA ALA A 341 1.60 10.56 6.83
C ALA A 341 0.46 11.56 6.64
N THR A 342 0.02 12.20 7.72
CA THR A 342 -0.98 13.27 7.69
C THR A 342 -0.36 14.66 7.86
N ASP A 343 0.93 14.73 8.18
CA ASP A 343 1.74 15.95 8.25
C ASP A 343 3.19 15.68 7.87
N LEU A 344 3.97 16.73 7.66
CA LEU A 344 5.35 16.64 7.18
C LEU A 344 6.30 16.06 8.23
N ASP A 345 6.12 16.41 9.51
CA ASP A 345 6.97 15.91 10.60
C ASP A 345 6.87 14.38 10.72
N GLN A 346 5.64 13.84 10.59
CA GLN A 346 5.43 12.39 10.55
C GLN A 346 6.04 11.76 9.30
N LEU A 347 5.97 12.42 8.15
CA LEU A 347 6.55 11.89 6.92
C LEU A 347 8.07 11.86 7.00
N ASP A 348 8.68 12.93 7.45
CA ASP A 348 10.13 13.06 7.65
C ASP A 348 10.63 11.95 8.61
N ALA A 349 9.99 11.83 9.78
CA ALA A 349 10.31 10.80 10.76
C ALA A 349 10.15 9.37 10.18
N ASN A 350 9.09 9.11 9.38
CA ASN A 350 8.88 7.79 8.77
C ASN A 350 9.87 7.48 7.65
N LEU A 351 10.43 8.48 6.98
CA LEU A 351 11.42 8.31 5.90
C LEU A 351 12.86 8.29 6.40
N ALA A 352 13.17 8.96 7.51
CA ALA A 352 14.51 9.02 8.07
C ALA A 352 15.19 7.64 8.24
N PRO A 353 14.52 6.57 8.71
CA PRO A 353 15.13 5.24 8.83
C PRO A 353 15.67 4.66 7.54
N PHE A 354 15.17 5.08 6.36
CA PHE A 354 15.61 4.57 5.06
C PHE A 354 16.96 5.14 4.59
N GLY A 355 17.45 6.18 5.24
CA GLY A 355 18.80 6.69 5.02
C GLY A 355 19.91 5.76 5.50
N GLU A 356 19.60 4.74 6.29
CA GLU A 356 20.54 3.76 6.81
C GLU A 356 20.05 2.32 6.51
N PRO A 357 20.97 1.33 6.42
CA PRO A 357 20.57 -0.07 6.30
C PRO A 357 19.69 -0.50 7.46
N ALA A 358 18.63 -1.27 7.15
CA ALA A 358 17.81 -1.86 8.21
C ALA A 358 18.65 -2.81 9.05
N ARG A 359 18.72 -2.56 10.37
CA ARG A 359 19.46 -3.41 11.31
C ARG A 359 18.62 -3.57 12.57
N LEU A 360 18.33 -4.82 12.89
CA LEU A 360 17.86 -5.24 14.21
C LEU A 360 18.73 -6.41 14.59
N ASP A 361 19.27 -6.36 15.81
CA ASP A 361 20.08 -7.44 16.34
C ASP A 361 19.22 -8.70 16.56
N ASP A 362 19.85 -9.87 16.54
CA ASP A 362 19.17 -11.16 16.71
C ASP A 362 18.37 -11.22 18.03
N GLU A 363 18.84 -10.56 19.08
CA GLU A 363 18.14 -10.46 20.37
C GLU A 363 16.83 -9.67 20.24
N VAL A 364 16.84 -8.55 19.49
CA VAL A 364 15.64 -7.74 19.23
C VAL A 364 14.67 -8.51 18.35
N LEU A 365 15.14 -9.18 17.32
CA LEU A 365 14.30 -10.04 16.47
C LEU A 365 13.69 -11.20 17.28
N ALA A 366 14.43 -11.81 18.18
CA ALA A 366 13.93 -12.86 19.07
C ALA A 366 12.87 -12.32 20.04
N ALA A 367 13.03 -11.09 20.55
CA ALA A 367 12.04 -10.44 21.41
C ALA A 367 10.75 -10.13 20.64
N ILE A 368 10.86 -9.61 19.41
CA ILE A 368 9.72 -9.39 18.48
C ILE A 368 8.99 -10.72 18.25
N ASP A 369 9.71 -11.79 17.97
CA ASP A 369 9.13 -13.12 17.74
C ASP A 369 8.48 -13.69 19.01
N ALA A 370 9.01 -13.41 20.18
CA ALA A 370 8.41 -13.81 21.45
C ALA A 370 7.08 -13.09 21.71
N ILE A 371 6.98 -11.80 21.38
CA ILE A 371 5.72 -11.04 21.42
C ILE A 371 4.71 -11.67 20.45
N HIS A 372 5.11 -11.88 19.21
CA HIS A 372 4.24 -12.47 18.17
C HIS A 372 3.76 -13.88 18.54
N LYS A 373 4.60 -14.72 19.17
CA LYS A 373 4.20 -16.06 19.63
C LYS A 373 3.10 -16.05 20.68
N ARG A 374 3.09 -15.05 21.56
CA ARG A 374 2.03 -14.90 22.57
C ARG A 374 0.69 -14.50 21.96
N SER A 375 0.73 -13.70 20.89
CA SER A 375 -0.48 -13.21 20.22
C SER A 375 -0.21 -13.12 18.72
N ARG A 376 -0.51 -14.21 17.99
CA ARG A 376 -0.31 -14.26 16.53
C ARG A 376 -1.35 -13.42 15.82
N ASP A 377 -0.87 -12.51 14.97
CA ASP A 377 -1.71 -11.68 14.11
C ASP A 377 -2.93 -11.07 14.85
N PRO A 378 -2.70 -10.40 16.00
CA PRO A 378 -3.79 -10.04 16.91
C PRO A 378 -4.77 -9.05 16.30
N SER A 379 -4.38 -8.34 15.24
CA SER A 379 -5.26 -7.44 14.51
C SER A 379 -6.15 -8.14 13.47
N CYS A 380 -6.07 -9.46 13.36
CA CYS A 380 -6.88 -10.25 12.44
C CYS A 380 -8.09 -10.84 13.15
N ARG A 381 -9.20 -10.99 12.40
CA ARG A 381 -10.48 -11.48 12.94
C ARG A 381 -10.71 -12.93 12.53
N LEU A 382 -11.26 -13.70 13.45
CA LEU A 382 -11.81 -15.02 13.15
C LEU A 382 -13.20 -14.91 12.54
#